data_63cc97d380263a5dd53b0cab2d83f7cd
#
_entry.id   63cc97d380263a5dd53b0cab2d83f7cd
#
_cell.length_a   1.000
_cell.length_b   1.000
_cell.length_c   1.000
_cell.angle_alpha   90.00
_cell.angle_beta   90.00
_cell.angle_gamma   90.00
#
_symmetry.space_group_name_H-M   'P 1'
#
loop_
_entity.id
_entity.type
_entity.pdbx_description
1 polymer ?
#
loop_
_entity_poly.entity_id
_entity_poly.type
_entity_poly.pdbx_seq_one_letter_code
_entity_poly.pdbx_strand_id
1 'polypeptide(L)'
;MSGQVSRRAAIVSVLLLAVAPASAPTPDSPILPAEVRALWGDGEVVARGARSVVVGRHSAPGELGDIARRADRAGQRVSAVLGRSVRPLVVVPPSAAEAAGLAGVGRVDGLAAVADRGRVIIVPEFFAQLNSTGKDVVLAHELTHVVAGTDRLPPWLYEGFADYVGYRDSGLPVRTAAAELAAEVRAGRLPRELPGPAAFAADGRDPVRLARAYQEAWLACRFLADRFGERTLVRLYRDARVGGVDRALAALGLSADTLTARWRDYVRDQLA
;
A
#
# COMPACT_ATOMS: atom_id res chain seq x y z
N MET A 1 23.21 0.08 30.18
CA MET A 1 21.73 0.16 30.09
C MET A 1 21.41 0.37 28.62
N SER A 2 21.15 -0.73 27.93
CA SER A 2 20.90 -0.74 26.48
C SER A 2 19.44 -0.42 26.22
N GLY A 3 19.18 0.75 25.61
CA GLY A 3 17.87 1.12 25.15
C GLY A 3 17.40 0.19 24.03
N GLN A 4 16.42 -0.63 24.32
CA GLN A 4 15.70 -1.43 23.33
C GLN A 4 14.89 -0.51 22.43
N VAL A 5 15.44 -0.18 21.24
CA VAL A 5 14.70 0.48 20.17
C VAL A 5 13.62 -0.50 19.72
N SER A 6 12.38 -0.17 20.03
CA SER A 6 11.20 -0.95 19.63
C SER A 6 11.17 -1.09 18.10
N ARG A 7 11.55 -2.27 17.61
CA ARG A 7 11.53 -2.67 16.21
C ARG A 7 10.11 -3.13 15.83
N ARG A 8 9.17 -2.22 15.74
CA ARG A 8 7.91 -2.48 15.07
C ARG A 8 7.97 -1.85 13.69
N ALA A 9 8.52 -2.59 12.72
CA ALA A 9 8.24 -2.35 11.32
C ALA A 9 6.72 -2.44 11.14
N ALA A 10 6.14 -1.46 10.45
CA ALA A 10 4.72 -1.42 10.22
C ALA A 10 4.30 -2.65 9.41
N ILE A 11 3.55 -3.55 10.02
CA ILE A 11 2.84 -4.59 9.29
C ILE A 11 1.66 -3.89 8.64
N VAL A 12 1.76 -3.64 7.34
CA VAL A 12 0.65 -3.13 6.53
C VAL A 12 -0.12 -4.36 6.07
N SER A 13 -1.27 -4.61 6.66
CA SER A 13 -2.20 -5.63 6.18
C SER A 13 -3.32 -4.93 5.43
N VAL A 14 -3.48 -5.27 4.15
CA VAL A 14 -4.54 -4.74 3.30
C VAL A 14 -5.56 -5.84 3.05
N LEU A 15 -6.82 -5.58 3.39
CA LEU A 15 -7.95 -6.41 2.99
C LEU A 15 -8.57 -5.78 1.74
N LEU A 16 -8.40 -6.41 0.59
CA LEU A 16 -9.02 -5.93 -0.65
C LEU A 16 -10.43 -6.44 -0.80
N LEU A 17 -11.36 -5.51 -0.87
CA LEU A 17 -12.69 -5.74 -1.38
C LEU A 17 -12.74 -5.40 -2.88
N ALA A 18 -13.39 -6.28 -3.65
CA ALA A 18 -13.69 -6.00 -5.04
C ALA A 18 -14.53 -4.71 -5.14
N VAL A 19 -13.90 -3.62 -5.59
CA VAL A 19 -14.57 -2.34 -5.79
C VAL A 19 -15.13 -2.31 -7.20
N ALA A 20 -16.44 -2.06 -7.31
CA ALA A 20 -17.05 -1.72 -8.59
C ALA A 20 -16.38 -0.45 -9.17
N PRO A 21 -16.23 -0.32 -10.50
CA PRO A 21 -15.54 0.81 -11.10
C PRO A 21 -16.32 2.09 -10.79
N ALA A 22 -15.76 2.94 -9.95
CA ALA A 22 -16.24 4.30 -9.77
C ALA A 22 -15.75 5.16 -10.92
N SER A 23 -16.66 5.89 -11.58
CA SER A 23 -16.34 6.89 -12.57
C SER A 23 -15.33 7.89 -11.99
N ALA A 24 -14.25 8.15 -12.72
CA ALA A 24 -13.20 9.06 -12.29
C ALA A 24 -13.80 10.47 -12.04
N PRO A 25 -13.50 11.10 -10.89
CA PRO A 25 -13.95 12.48 -10.66
C PRO A 25 -13.24 13.43 -11.60
N THR A 26 -14.00 14.37 -12.16
CA THR A 26 -13.52 15.47 -13.00
C THR A 26 -12.55 16.40 -12.25
N PRO A 27 -11.54 17.00 -12.93
CA PRO A 27 -10.36 17.60 -12.29
C PRO A 27 -10.56 18.92 -11.54
N ASP A 28 -11.72 19.54 -11.48
CA ASP A 28 -11.86 20.94 -11.10
C ASP A 28 -12.92 21.23 -10.02
N SER A 29 -12.87 20.59 -8.86
CA SER A 29 -13.62 21.15 -7.72
C SER A 29 -12.89 20.97 -6.40
N PRO A 30 -12.65 22.08 -5.64
CA PRO A 30 -12.19 22.02 -4.26
C PRO A 30 -13.32 21.58 -3.30
N ILE A 31 -14.43 21.10 -3.85
CA ILE A 31 -15.61 20.69 -3.11
C ILE A 31 -15.40 19.23 -2.70
N LEU A 32 -15.54 18.95 -1.39
CA LEU A 32 -15.63 17.58 -0.89
C LEU A 32 -16.68 16.81 -1.68
N PRO A 33 -16.40 15.59 -2.13
CA PRO A 33 -17.41 14.75 -2.75
C PRO A 33 -18.66 14.71 -1.87
N ALA A 34 -19.84 14.80 -2.48
CA ALA A 34 -21.11 14.81 -1.74
C ALA A 34 -21.23 13.62 -0.77
N GLU A 35 -20.66 12.47 -1.18
CA GLU A 35 -20.57 11.26 -0.38
C GLU A 35 -19.78 11.45 0.93
N VAL A 36 -18.69 12.22 0.90
CA VAL A 36 -17.88 12.51 2.08
C VAL A 36 -18.59 13.52 2.99
N ARG A 37 -19.28 14.49 2.41
CA ARG A 37 -20.11 15.43 3.16
C ARG A 37 -21.30 14.75 3.84
N ALA A 38 -21.87 13.75 3.23
CA ALA A 38 -22.99 12.98 3.78
C ALA A 38 -22.59 12.05 4.93
N LEU A 39 -21.28 11.80 5.14
CA LEU A 39 -20.82 10.84 6.14
C LEU A 39 -21.10 11.31 7.58
N TRP A 40 -20.90 12.59 7.88
CA TRP A 40 -20.87 13.08 9.27
C TRP A 40 -21.66 14.36 9.54
N GLY A 41 -22.31 14.98 8.56
CA GLY A 41 -23.07 16.22 8.77
C GLY A 41 -22.22 17.35 9.33
N ASP A 42 -22.71 18.04 10.35
CA ASP A 42 -22.09 19.27 10.91
C ASP A 42 -20.85 19.02 11.81
N GLY A 43 -20.38 17.77 11.95
CA GLY A 43 -19.26 17.43 12.84
C GLY A 43 -17.92 17.20 12.11
N GLU A 44 -17.83 17.52 10.84
CA GLU A 44 -16.60 17.30 10.06
C GLU A 44 -15.58 18.42 10.26
N VAL A 45 -14.29 18.04 10.33
CA VAL A 45 -13.14 18.94 10.28
C VAL A 45 -12.35 18.65 9.03
N VAL A 46 -12.06 19.68 8.24
CA VAL A 46 -11.33 19.54 6.97
C VAL A 46 -9.98 20.23 7.08
N ALA A 47 -8.91 19.47 6.79
CA ALA A 47 -7.58 20.01 6.56
C ALA A 47 -7.21 19.88 5.07
N ARG A 48 -6.56 20.92 4.53
CA ARG A 48 -6.10 20.94 3.14
C ARG A 48 -4.58 20.98 3.11
N GLY A 49 -3.99 20.05 2.34
CA GLY A 49 -2.60 20.14 1.92
C GLY A 49 -2.46 20.95 0.63
N ALA A 50 -1.29 20.90 0.03
CA ALA A 50 -1.06 21.56 -1.27
C ALA A 50 -1.92 20.94 -2.40
N ARG A 51 -2.18 19.63 -2.34
CA ARG A 51 -2.97 18.88 -3.33
C ARG A 51 -3.95 17.88 -2.70
N SER A 52 -3.83 17.63 -1.41
CA SER A 52 -4.65 16.69 -0.68
C SER A 52 -5.79 17.36 0.08
N VAL A 53 -6.82 16.57 0.34
CA VAL A 53 -7.90 16.92 1.25
C VAL A 53 -7.98 15.80 2.29
N VAL A 54 -8.02 16.19 3.57
CA VAL A 54 -8.19 15.28 4.70
C VAL A 54 -9.45 15.68 5.45
N VAL A 55 -10.34 14.73 5.65
CA VAL A 55 -11.59 14.95 6.38
C VAL A 55 -11.58 14.05 7.59
N GLY A 56 -11.79 14.63 8.76
CA GLY A 56 -11.88 13.91 10.02
C GLY A 56 -13.12 14.30 10.81
N ARG A 57 -13.49 13.44 11.75
CA ARG A 57 -14.52 13.73 12.73
C ARG A 57 -13.90 13.65 14.13
N HIS A 58 -14.13 14.70 14.93
CA HIS A 58 -13.55 14.81 16.27
C HIS A 58 -12.01 14.79 16.36
N SER A 59 -11.34 14.99 15.23
CA SER A 59 -9.86 15.01 15.17
C SER A 59 -9.34 16.42 15.46
N ALA A 60 -8.16 16.50 16.09
CA ALA A 60 -7.50 17.78 16.28
C ALA A 60 -7.03 18.37 14.93
N PRO A 61 -7.22 19.67 14.67
CA PRO A 61 -6.81 20.30 13.42
C PRO A 61 -5.33 20.10 13.08
N GLY A 62 -4.45 20.09 14.08
CA GLY A 62 -3.02 19.86 13.90
C GLY A 62 -2.69 18.45 13.42
N GLU A 63 -3.43 17.45 13.88
CA GLU A 63 -3.30 16.06 13.46
C GLU A 63 -3.72 15.89 11.99
N LEU A 64 -4.88 16.41 11.59
CA LEU A 64 -5.32 16.37 10.20
C LEU A 64 -4.36 17.13 9.27
N GLY A 65 -3.77 18.24 9.75
CA GLY A 65 -2.75 18.98 9.02
C GLY A 65 -1.46 18.15 8.80
N ASP A 66 -1.03 17.33 9.76
CA ASP A 66 0.09 16.41 9.56
C ASP A 66 -0.24 15.35 8.53
N ILE A 67 -1.44 14.75 8.62
CA ILE A 67 -1.91 13.77 7.63
C ILE A 67 -1.99 14.38 6.23
N ALA A 68 -2.44 15.63 6.09
CA ALA A 68 -2.50 16.32 4.80
C ALA A 68 -1.11 16.49 4.18
N ARG A 69 -0.11 16.90 4.96
CA ARG A 69 1.29 16.98 4.49
C ARG A 69 1.84 15.63 4.05
N ARG A 70 1.52 14.55 4.80
CA ARG A 70 1.90 13.17 4.43
C ARG A 70 1.19 12.70 3.16
N ALA A 71 -0.10 12.99 3.03
CA ALA A 71 -0.89 12.68 1.85
C ALA A 71 -0.35 13.41 0.60
N ASP A 72 0.10 14.65 0.72
CA ASP A 72 0.77 15.37 -0.36
C ASP A 72 2.05 14.67 -0.81
N ARG A 73 2.91 14.23 0.14
CA ARG A 73 4.13 13.45 -0.18
C ARG A 73 3.78 12.10 -0.84
N ALA A 74 2.78 11.40 -0.31
CA ALA A 74 2.27 10.18 -0.91
C ALA A 74 1.78 10.41 -2.34
N GLY A 75 0.98 11.46 -2.55
CA GLY A 75 0.49 11.85 -3.87
C GLY A 75 1.61 12.19 -4.85
N GLN A 76 2.66 12.89 -4.41
CA GLN A 76 3.85 13.16 -5.22
C GLN A 76 4.57 11.86 -5.61
N ARG A 77 4.77 10.94 -4.68
CA ARG A 77 5.42 9.65 -4.91
C ARG A 77 4.64 8.80 -5.91
N VAL A 78 3.32 8.64 -5.71
CA VAL A 78 2.44 7.93 -6.63
C VAL A 78 2.41 8.59 -8.02
N SER A 79 2.36 9.92 -8.06
CA SER A 79 2.38 10.69 -9.33
C SER A 79 3.66 10.46 -10.11
N ALA A 80 4.81 10.44 -9.43
CA ALA A 80 6.13 10.24 -10.05
C ALA A 80 6.23 8.85 -10.69
N VAL A 81 5.74 7.79 -10.02
CA VAL A 81 5.78 6.42 -10.55
C VAL A 81 4.76 6.23 -11.66
N LEU A 82 3.51 6.65 -11.46
CA LEU A 82 2.42 6.39 -12.41
C LEU A 82 2.37 7.36 -13.60
N GLY A 83 3.13 8.46 -13.55
CA GLY A 83 3.18 9.46 -14.63
C GLY A 83 1.89 10.25 -14.78
N ARG A 84 1.09 10.39 -13.71
CA ARG A 84 -0.15 11.17 -13.71
C ARG A 84 -0.34 11.95 -12.42
N SER A 85 -1.01 13.10 -12.51
CA SER A 85 -1.31 13.91 -11.32
C SER A 85 -2.27 13.19 -10.38
N VAL A 86 -1.96 13.22 -9.09
CA VAL A 86 -2.76 12.61 -8.02
C VAL A 86 -3.16 13.68 -7.02
N ARG A 87 -4.43 13.68 -6.63
CA ARG A 87 -4.99 14.53 -5.58
C ARG A 87 -5.55 13.62 -4.48
N PRO A 88 -4.81 13.37 -3.39
CA PRO A 88 -5.25 12.46 -2.35
C PRO A 88 -6.50 12.97 -1.63
N LEU A 89 -7.46 12.07 -1.41
CA LEU A 89 -8.55 12.24 -0.47
C LEU A 89 -8.35 11.24 0.66
N VAL A 90 -8.24 11.74 1.90
CA VAL A 90 -8.05 10.91 3.09
C VAL A 90 -9.18 11.16 4.08
N VAL A 91 -9.74 10.07 4.60
CA VAL A 91 -10.82 10.10 5.60
C VAL A 91 -10.28 9.54 6.91
N VAL A 92 -10.50 10.28 8.00
CA VAL A 92 -10.04 9.93 9.35
C VAL A 92 -11.26 9.78 10.25
N PRO A 93 -11.83 8.58 10.34
CA PRO A 93 -12.95 8.30 11.24
C PRO A 93 -12.47 8.30 12.70
N PRO A 94 -13.37 8.45 13.69
CA PRO A 94 -12.99 8.46 15.10
C PRO A 94 -12.58 7.08 15.65
N SER A 95 -12.86 5.99 14.94
CA SER A 95 -12.54 4.63 15.41
C SER A 95 -12.35 3.61 14.28
N ALA A 96 -11.71 2.49 14.61
CA ALA A 96 -11.57 1.33 13.72
C ALA A 96 -12.95 0.75 13.33
N ALA A 97 -13.91 0.76 14.21
CA ALA A 97 -15.27 0.28 13.91
C ALA A 97 -15.94 1.15 12.82
N GLU A 98 -15.80 2.47 12.92
CA GLU A 98 -16.32 3.37 11.90
C GLU A 98 -15.52 3.28 10.59
N ALA A 99 -14.19 3.09 10.66
CA ALA A 99 -13.35 2.82 9.49
C ALA A 99 -13.84 1.56 8.75
N ALA A 100 -14.14 0.48 9.47
CA ALA A 100 -14.69 -0.74 8.90
C ALA A 100 -16.04 -0.50 8.21
N GLY A 101 -16.93 0.24 8.85
CA GLY A 101 -18.23 0.62 8.28
C GLY A 101 -18.09 1.45 6.99
N LEU A 102 -17.19 2.44 6.98
CA LEU A 102 -16.93 3.27 5.81
C LEU A 102 -16.31 2.50 4.64
N ALA A 103 -15.44 1.53 4.95
CA ALA A 103 -14.84 0.64 3.96
C ALA A 103 -15.79 -0.49 3.50
N GLY A 104 -16.94 -0.66 4.15
CA GLY A 104 -17.90 -1.74 3.84
C GLY A 104 -17.37 -3.13 4.18
N VAL A 105 -16.48 -3.23 5.18
CA VAL A 105 -15.87 -4.50 5.62
C VAL A 105 -16.30 -4.85 7.04
N GLY A 106 -16.29 -6.14 7.36
CA GLY A 106 -16.67 -6.58 8.71
C GLY A 106 -15.63 -6.19 9.79
N ARG A 107 -14.36 -6.09 9.44
CA ARG A 107 -13.22 -5.84 10.36
C ARG A 107 -12.05 -5.17 9.66
N VAL A 108 -11.31 -4.36 10.40
CA VAL A 108 -10.06 -3.70 9.95
C VAL A 108 -8.90 -3.94 10.94
N ASP A 109 -8.96 -5.04 11.72
CA ASP A 109 -7.96 -5.32 12.75
C ASP A 109 -6.57 -5.51 12.13
N GLY A 110 -5.60 -4.80 12.67
CA GLY A 110 -4.22 -4.82 12.19
C GLY A 110 -3.97 -3.98 10.94
N LEU A 111 -5.02 -3.37 10.34
CA LEU A 111 -4.87 -2.45 9.22
C LEU A 111 -4.66 -1.03 9.72
N ALA A 112 -3.67 -0.33 9.20
CA ALA A 112 -3.43 1.07 9.54
C ALA A 112 -4.23 2.05 8.64
N ALA A 113 -4.55 1.64 7.42
CA ALA A 113 -5.44 2.33 6.51
C ALA A 113 -6.03 1.34 5.49
N VAL A 114 -7.02 1.80 4.71
CA VAL A 114 -7.70 1.01 3.67
C VAL A 114 -8.01 1.91 2.48
N ALA A 115 -7.74 1.42 1.27
CA ALA A 115 -8.16 2.06 0.03
C ALA A 115 -9.62 1.70 -0.29
N ASP A 116 -10.47 2.69 -0.45
CA ASP A 116 -11.87 2.50 -0.84
C ASP A 116 -12.37 3.64 -1.73
N ARG A 117 -13.04 3.31 -2.83
CA ARG A 117 -13.81 4.24 -3.70
C ARG A 117 -13.15 5.59 -3.94
N GLY A 118 -11.88 5.59 -4.33
CA GLY A 118 -11.14 6.82 -4.66
C GLY A 118 -10.58 7.59 -3.47
N ARG A 119 -10.62 7.02 -2.27
CA ARG A 119 -10.13 7.60 -1.02
C ARG A 119 -9.30 6.62 -0.21
N VAL A 120 -8.49 7.13 0.70
CA VAL A 120 -7.81 6.36 1.75
C VAL A 120 -8.56 6.59 3.06
N ILE A 121 -8.95 5.52 3.73
CA ILE A 121 -9.59 5.55 5.05
C ILE A 121 -8.53 5.15 6.07
N ILE A 122 -8.20 6.03 7.00
CA ILE A 122 -7.27 5.73 8.10
C ILE A 122 -8.00 4.91 9.17
N VAL A 123 -7.28 3.94 9.76
CA VAL A 123 -7.72 3.24 10.96
C VAL A 123 -6.95 3.83 12.16
N PRO A 124 -7.55 4.73 12.94
CA PRO A 124 -6.81 5.64 13.83
C PRO A 124 -5.92 4.91 14.84
N GLU A 125 -6.45 3.85 15.47
CA GLU A 125 -5.76 3.13 16.54
C GLU A 125 -4.49 2.43 16.05
N PHE A 126 -4.50 1.90 14.83
CA PHE A 126 -3.35 1.23 14.23
C PHE A 126 -2.41 2.24 13.55
N PHE A 127 -2.95 3.25 12.89
CA PHE A 127 -2.14 4.30 12.26
C PHE A 127 -1.34 5.10 13.28
N ALA A 128 -1.90 5.37 14.47
CA ALA A 128 -1.22 6.07 15.55
C ALA A 128 0.03 5.31 16.06
N GLN A 129 0.03 3.97 15.99
CA GLN A 129 1.14 3.13 16.42
C GLN A 129 2.34 3.15 15.47
N LEU A 130 2.14 3.61 14.24
CA LEU A 130 3.20 3.68 13.23
C LEU A 130 4.19 4.80 13.55
N ASN A 131 5.47 4.54 13.31
CA ASN A 131 6.46 5.61 13.25
C ASN A 131 6.26 6.50 12.00
N SER A 132 7.00 7.61 11.92
CA SER A 132 6.85 8.58 10.82
C SER A 132 7.00 7.93 9.43
N THR A 133 8.00 7.08 9.24
CA THR A 133 8.23 6.38 7.95
C THR A 133 7.08 5.42 7.63
N GLY A 134 6.60 4.65 8.63
CA GLY A 134 5.48 3.74 8.46
C GLY A 134 4.20 4.46 8.01
N LYS A 135 3.89 5.62 8.61
CA LYS A 135 2.76 6.46 8.20
C LYS A 135 2.87 6.91 6.74
N ASP A 136 4.07 7.34 6.31
CA ASP A 136 4.32 7.78 4.94
C ASP A 136 4.25 6.61 3.94
N VAL A 137 4.75 5.43 4.31
CA VAL A 137 4.67 4.21 3.49
C VAL A 137 3.22 3.77 3.32
N VAL A 138 2.46 3.66 4.41
CA VAL A 138 1.05 3.22 4.37
C VAL A 138 0.21 4.15 3.51
N LEU A 139 0.33 5.46 3.67
CA LEU A 139 -0.45 6.41 2.85
C LEU A 139 -0.11 6.30 1.36
N ALA A 140 1.16 6.09 0.99
CA ALA A 140 1.54 5.91 -0.40
C ALA A 140 1.10 4.55 -0.95
N HIS A 141 1.13 3.49 -0.13
CA HIS A 141 0.63 2.16 -0.46
C HIS A 141 -0.87 2.20 -0.79
N GLU A 142 -1.69 2.69 0.14
CA GLU A 142 -3.15 2.76 -0.05
C GLU A 142 -3.52 3.68 -1.22
N LEU A 143 -2.85 4.81 -1.33
CA LEU A 143 -3.08 5.72 -2.45
C LEU A 143 -2.70 5.08 -3.79
N THR A 144 -1.73 4.17 -3.81
CA THR A 144 -1.39 3.40 -5.01
C THR A 144 -2.55 2.50 -5.43
N HIS A 145 -3.21 1.81 -4.49
CA HIS A 145 -4.41 1.03 -4.78
C HIS A 145 -5.55 1.90 -5.33
N VAL A 146 -5.81 3.04 -4.68
CA VAL A 146 -6.81 4.02 -5.13
C VAL A 146 -6.57 4.44 -6.59
N VAL A 147 -5.30 4.69 -6.94
CA VAL A 147 -4.94 5.29 -8.23
C VAL A 147 -4.70 4.24 -9.31
N ALA A 148 -4.00 3.16 -9.01
CA ALA A 148 -3.65 2.12 -9.99
C ALA A 148 -4.77 1.09 -10.18
N GLY A 149 -5.61 0.85 -9.15
CA GLY A 149 -6.60 -0.22 -9.11
C GLY A 149 -5.93 -1.59 -8.98
N THR A 150 -6.69 -2.60 -8.61
CA THR A 150 -6.17 -3.95 -8.29
C THR A 150 -6.89 -5.05 -9.05
N ASP A 151 -7.91 -4.71 -9.81
CA ASP A 151 -8.78 -5.67 -10.49
C ASP A 151 -7.98 -6.61 -11.37
N ARG A 152 -8.32 -7.91 -11.29
CA ARG A 152 -7.79 -8.97 -12.13
C ARG A 152 -6.30 -9.24 -11.97
N LEU A 153 -5.66 -8.70 -10.94
CA LEU A 153 -4.26 -8.93 -10.63
C LEU A 153 -4.07 -9.97 -9.53
N PRO A 154 -2.99 -10.76 -9.56
CA PRO A 154 -2.63 -11.60 -8.42
C PRO A 154 -2.11 -10.72 -7.26
N PRO A 155 -2.35 -11.12 -5.99
CA PRO A 155 -1.95 -10.35 -4.81
C PRO A 155 -0.47 -9.96 -4.80
N TRP A 156 0.44 -10.85 -5.18
CA TRP A 156 1.86 -10.53 -5.20
C TRP A 156 2.18 -9.31 -6.10
N LEU A 157 1.40 -9.10 -7.17
CA LEU A 157 1.65 -8.00 -8.09
C LEU A 157 1.05 -6.68 -7.57
N TYR A 158 -0.21 -6.69 -7.12
CA TYR A 158 -0.82 -5.43 -6.69
C TYR A 158 -0.31 -4.97 -5.32
N GLU A 159 -0.09 -5.88 -4.36
CA GLU A 159 0.49 -5.54 -3.07
C GLU A 159 1.97 -5.18 -3.20
N GLY A 160 2.70 -6.00 -3.96
CA GLY A 160 4.12 -5.73 -4.19
C GLY A 160 4.36 -4.41 -4.93
N PHE A 161 3.48 -4.04 -5.86
CA PHE A 161 3.56 -2.75 -6.54
C PHE A 161 3.20 -1.58 -5.62
N ALA A 162 2.18 -1.73 -4.77
CA ALA A 162 1.83 -0.73 -3.77
C ALA A 162 2.97 -0.51 -2.77
N ASP A 163 3.59 -1.59 -2.29
CA ASP A 163 4.79 -1.51 -1.44
C ASP A 163 6.00 -0.94 -2.19
N TYR A 164 6.19 -1.28 -3.47
CA TYR A 164 7.25 -0.68 -4.28
C TYR A 164 7.14 0.85 -4.30
N VAL A 165 5.94 1.37 -4.51
CA VAL A 165 5.66 2.81 -4.45
C VAL A 165 5.77 3.34 -3.02
N GLY A 166 5.25 2.62 -2.04
CA GLY A 166 5.26 2.98 -0.63
C GLY A 166 6.67 3.17 -0.06
N TYR A 167 7.56 2.22 -0.33
CA TYR A 167 8.95 2.25 0.14
C TYR A 167 9.87 3.10 -0.72
N ARG A 168 9.43 3.54 -1.90
CA ARG A 168 10.22 4.43 -2.75
C ARG A 168 10.60 5.70 -1.98
N ASP A 169 11.86 6.05 -2.00
CA ASP A 169 12.40 7.22 -1.29
C ASP A 169 12.17 7.23 0.25
N SER A 170 11.91 6.06 0.85
CA SER A 170 11.76 5.93 2.32
C SER A 170 13.09 6.04 3.07
N GLY A 171 14.21 5.88 2.38
CA GLY A 171 15.55 5.82 2.98
C GLY A 171 15.81 4.55 3.79
N LEU A 172 14.85 3.61 3.87
CA LEU A 172 15.03 2.36 4.60
C LEU A 172 15.91 1.37 3.81
N PRO A 173 16.96 0.80 4.45
CA PRO A 173 17.69 -0.32 3.86
C PRO A 173 16.74 -1.50 3.59
N VAL A 174 16.99 -2.22 2.49
CA VAL A 174 16.15 -3.36 2.08
C VAL A 174 16.01 -4.41 3.20
N ARG A 175 17.12 -4.74 3.85
CA ARG A 175 17.14 -5.70 4.98
C ARG A 175 16.32 -5.24 6.19
N THR A 176 16.14 -3.93 6.35
CA THR A 176 15.30 -3.36 7.41
C THR A 176 13.82 -3.41 7.02
N ALA A 177 13.50 -3.04 5.80
CA ALA A 177 12.12 -3.08 5.28
C ALA A 177 11.60 -4.52 5.11
N ALA A 178 12.50 -5.49 4.80
CA ALA A 178 12.19 -6.92 4.68
C ALA A 178 12.76 -7.74 5.84
N ALA A 179 12.61 -7.28 7.08
CA ALA A 179 13.30 -7.87 8.23
C ALA A 179 12.90 -9.32 8.51
N GLU A 180 11.63 -9.66 8.38
CA GLU A 180 11.09 -11.01 8.62
C GLU A 180 11.59 -11.97 7.55
N LEU A 181 11.55 -11.58 6.28
CA LEU A 181 12.09 -12.38 5.17
C LEU A 181 13.62 -12.50 5.26
N ALA A 182 14.33 -11.43 5.65
CA ALA A 182 15.77 -11.47 5.88
C ALA A 182 16.17 -12.44 6.99
N ALA A 183 15.34 -12.59 8.04
CA ALA A 183 15.56 -13.60 9.07
C ALA A 183 15.44 -15.02 8.52
N GLU A 184 14.46 -15.29 7.64
CA GLU A 184 14.30 -16.59 6.98
C GLU A 184 15.49 -16.90 6.06
N VAL A 185 15.90 -15.93 5.23
CA VAL A 185 17.03 -16.11 4.31
C VAL A 185 18.31 -16.42 5.05
N ARG A 186 18.62 -15.69 6.13
CA ARG A 186 19.79 -15.99 7.00
C ARG A 186 19.72 -17.36 7.66
N ALA A 187 18.52 -17.89 7.89
CA ALA A 187 18.31 -19.24 8.38
C ALA A 187 18.31 -20.31 7.27
N GLY A 188 18.72 -19.95 6.05
CA GLY A 188 18.78 -20.85 4.90
C GLY A 188 17.42 -21.16 4.25
N ARG A 189 16.37 -20.45 4.62
CA ARG A 189 15.01 -20.67 4.10
C ARG A 189 14.64 -19.61 3.08
N LEU A 190 14.72 -19.95 1.80
CA LEU A 190 14.25 -19.12 0.70
C LEU A 190 12.78 -19.42 0.39
N PRO A 191 12.00 -18.42 -0.04
CA PRO A 191 10.64 -18.66 -0.52
C PRO A 191 10.67 -19.60 -1.72
N ARG A 192 9.64 -20.44 -1.83
CA ARG A 192 9.57 -21.44 -2.94
C ARG A 192 8.90 -20.89 -4.19
N GLU A 193 7.89 -20.05 -3.98
CA GLU A 193 7.04 -19.46 -5.02
C GLU A 193 6.64 -18.03 -4.63
N LEU A 194 6.11 -17.27 -5.58
CA LEU A 194 5.51 -15.95 -5.30
C LEU A 194 4.29 -16.12 -4.41
N PRO A 195 4.05 -15.20 -3.45
CA PRO A 195 2.97 -15.36 -2.49
C PRO A 195 1.60 -15.32 -3.17
N GLY A 196 0.83 -16.41 -2.97
CA GLY A 196 -0.55 -16.55 -3.46
C GLY A 196 -1.56 -15.90 -2.50
N PRO A 197 -2.86 -15.90 -2.86
CA PRO A 197 -3.92 -15.26 -2.08
C PRO A 197 -3.97 -15.68 -0.61
N ALA A 198 -3.73 -16.95 -0.30
CA ALA A 198 -3.74 -17.46 1.07
C ALA A 198 -2.64 -16.86 1.95
N ALA A 199 -1.51 -16.41 1.37
CA ALA A 199 -0.43 -15.78 2.13
C ALA A 199 -0.82 -14.39 2.66
N PHE A 200 -1.74 -13.70 1.99
CA PHE A 200 -2.24 -12.38 2.36
C PHE A 200 -3.50 -12.42 3.23
N ALA A 201 -4.00 -13.61 3.61
CA ALA A 201 -5.15 -13.70 4.49
C ALA A 201 -4.81 -13.13 5.88
N ALA A 202 -5.46 -12.03 6.23
CA ALA A 202 -5.34 -11.36 7.53
C ALA A 202 -6.25 -12.05 8.56
N ASP A 203 -5.93 -13.30 8.92
CA ASP A 203 -6.69 -14.08 9.92
C ASP A 203 -6.24 -13.81 11.38
N GLY A 204 -5.26 -12.93 11.56
CA GLY A 204 -4.68 -12.57 12.85
C GLY A 204 -3.84 -13.66 13.52
N ARG A 205 -3.69 -14.86 12.90
CA ARG A 205 -3.04 -16.01 13.50
C ARG A 205 -1.52 -15.96 13.41
N ASP A 206 -1.00 -15.44 12.29
CA ASP A 206 0.44 -15.38 12.05
C ASP A 206 0.82 -14.05 11.36
N PRO A 207 1.06 -12.98 12.15
CA PRO A 207 1.46 -11.68 11.61
C PRO A 207 2.83 -11.70 10.94
N VAL A 208 3.73 -12.64 11.34
CA VAL A 208 5.06 -12.77 10.73
C VAL A 208 4.94 -13.36 9.34
N ARG A 209 4.08 -14.37 9.13
CA ARG A 209 3.79 -14.92 7.81
C ARG A 209 3.23 -13.86 6.87
N LEU A 210 2.28 -13.08 7.37
CA LEU A 210 1.67 -12.01 6.60
C LEU A 210 2.70 -10.95 6.19
N ALA A 211 3.53 -10.48 7.13
CA ALA A 211 4.60 -9.53 6.85
C ALA A 211 5.57 -10.08 5.78
N ARG A 212 5.95 -11.36 5.86
CA ARG A 212 6.80 -12.00 4.83
C ARG A 212 6.14 -11.98 3.46
N ALA A 213 4.84 -12.28 3.36
CA ALA A 213 4.13 -12.26 2.08
C ALA A 213 4.21 -10.88 1.40
N TYR A 214 4.04 -9.79 2.16
CA TYR A 214 4.23 -8.43 1.65
C TYR A 214 5.67 -8.16 1.22
N GLN A 215 6.65 -8.58 2.01
CA GLN A 215 8.07 -8.39 1.70
C GLN A 215 8.50 -9.20 0.46
N GLU A 216 7.98 -10.41 0.30
CA GLU A 216 8.16 -11.25 -0.88
C GLU A 216 7.58 -10.58 -2.13
N ALA A 217 6.36 -10.08 -2.04
CA ALA A 217 5.68 -9.35 -3.11
C ALA A 217 6.41 -8.06 -3.49
N TRP A 218 6.80 -7.28 -2.48
CA TRP A 218 7.61 -6.07 -2.67
C TRP A 218 8.91 -6.35 -3.42
N LEU A 219 9.68 -7.37 -2.99
CA LEU A 219 10.93 -7.73 -3.63
C LEU A 219 10.73 -8.30 -5.04
N ALA A 220 9.57 -8.89 -5.35
CA ALA A 220 9.25 -9.29 -6.73
C ALA A 220 9.06 -8.06 -7.64
N CYS A 221 8.31 -7.07 -7.20
CA CYS A 221 8.14 -5.82 -7.95
C CYS A 221 9.45 -5.02 -8.03
N ARG A 222 10.24 -5.00 -6.95
CA ARG A 222 11.56 -4.37 -6.95
C ARG A 222 12.53 -5.07 -7.91
N PHE A 223 12.58 -6.40 -7.95
CA PHE A 223 13.34 -7.16 -8.93
C PHE A 223 12.97 -6.77 -10.36
N LEU A 224 11.67 -6.70 -10.66
CA LEU A 224 11.20 -6.30 -11.99
C LEU A 224 11.63 -4.87 -12.34
N ALA A 225 11.55 -3.93 -11.39
CA ALA A 225 11.99 -2.56 -11.59
C ALA A 225 13.50 -2.45 -11.78
N ASP A 226 14.30 -3.15 -10.97
CA ASP A 226 15.76 -3.12 -11.03
C ASP A 226 16.27 -3.77 -12.33
N ARG A 227 15.59 -4.83 -12.81
CA ARG A 227 16.01 -5.59 -13.99
C ARG A 227 15.53 -5.01 -15.31
N PHE A 228 14.32 -4.46 -15.35
CA PHE A 228 13.65 -4.02 -16.58
C PHE A 228 13.31 -2.52 -16.59
N GLY A 229 13.53 -1.84 -15.48
CA GLY A 229 13.22 -0.43 -15.29
C GLY A 229 11.82 -0.17 -14.71
N GLU A 230 11.67 0.89 -13.91
CA GLU A 230 10.42 1.31 -13.27
C GLU A 230 9.28 1.49 -14.29
N ARG A 231 9.55 2.13 -15.43
CA ARG A 231 8.54 2.33 -16.49
C ARG A 231 8.01 1.01 -17.05
N THR A 232 8.85 0.00 -17.09
CA THR A 232 8.47 -1.34 -17.55
C THR A 232 7.61 -2.04 -16.50
N LEU A 233 7.94 -1.93 -15.21
CA LEU A 233 7.08 -2.43 -14.13
C LEU A 233 5.68 -1.78 -14.19
N VAL A 234 5.59 -0.47 -14.35
CA VAL A 234 4.31 0.24 -14.48
C VAL A 234 3.51 -0.23 -15.69
N ARG A 235 4.18 -0.49 -16.82
CA ARG A 235 3.54 -1.02 -18.03
C ARG A 235 3.05 -2.43 -17.77
N LEU A 236 3.89 -3.31 -17.22
CA LEU A 236 3.50 -4.68 -16.85
C LEU A 236 2.25 -4.69 -15.96
N TYR A 237 2.20 -3.83 -14.96
CA TYR A 237 1.03 -3.70 -14.08
C TYR A 237 -0.25 -3.37 -14.87
N ARG A 238 -0.17 -2.37 -15.77
CA ARG A 238 -1.32 -1.96 -16.61
C ARG A 238 -1.74 -3.06 -17.58
N ASP A 239 -0.79 -3.68 -18.24
CA ASP A 239 -1.03 -4.74 -19.23
C ASP A 239 -1.61 -6.00 -18.57
N ALA A 240 -1.14 -6.34 -17.37
CA ALA A 240 -1.65 -7.45 -16.58
C ALA A 240 -3.12 -7.25 -16.16
N ARG A 241 -3.55 -6.04 -15.84
CA ARG A 241 -4.96 -5.72 -15.55
C ARG A 241 -5.88 -5.96 -16.74
N VAL A 242 -5.39 -5.76 -17.95
CA VAL A 242 -6.19 -5.90 -19.19
C VAL A 242 -6.12 -7.32 -19.73
N GLY A 243 -4.92 -7.88 -19.85
CA GLY A 243 -4.65 -9.12 -20.56
C GLY A 243 -4.21 -10.30 -19.70
N GLY A 244 -4.14 -10.13 -18.38
CA GLY A 244 -3.63 -11.12 -17.44
C GLY A 244 -2.12 -11.07 -17.25
N VAL A 245 -1.66 -11.53 -16.09
CA VAL A 245 -0.25 -11.44 -15.67
C VAL A 245 0.68 -12.27 -16.55
N ASP A 246 0.26 -13.46 -16.97
CA ASP A 246 1.10 -14.35 -17.78
C ASP A 246 1.44 -13.73 -19.14
N ARG A 247 0.45 -13.08 -19.78
CA ARG A 247 0.67 -12.37 -21.04
C ARG A 247 1.60 -11.16 -20.86
N ALA A 248 1.43 -10.44 -19.75
CA ALA A 248 2.29 -9.28 -19.44
C ALA A 248 3.74 -9.70 -19.16
N LEU A 249 3.95 -10.82 -18.47
CA LEU A 249 5.27 -11.42 -18.24
C LEU A 249 5.91 -11.93 -19.53
N ALA A 250 5.12 -12.61 -20.38
CA ALA A 250 5.61 -13.12 -21.67
C ALA A 250 6.15 -12.00 -22.58
N ALA A 251 5.58 -10.79 -22.51
CA ALA A 251 6.09 -9.61 -23.21
C ALA A 251 7.50 -9.17 -22.74
N LEU A 252 7.92 -9.62 -21.56
CA LEU A 252 9.29 -9.42 -21.02
C LEU A 252 10.20 -10.64 -21.21
N GLY A 253 9.73 -11.67 -21.94
CA GLY A 253 10.44 -12.95 -22.06
C GLY A 253 10.47 -13.76 -20.76
N LEU A 254 9.47 -13.59 -19.90
CA LEU A 254 9.33 -14.29 -18.62
C LEU A 254 8.10 -15.22 -18.65
N SER A 255 8.24 -16.39 -18.04
CA SER A 255 7.14 -17.20 -17.51
C SER A 255 7.07 -17.01 -15.98
N ALA A 256 5.99 -17.48 -15.35
CA ALA A 256 5.88 -17.52 -13.90
C ALA A 256 7.07 -18.26 -13.25
N ASP A 257 7.50 -19.39 -13.83
CA ASP A 257 8.63 -20.18 -13.32
C ASP A 257 9.96 -19.43 -13.46
N THR A 258 10.24 -18.82 -14.61
CA THR A 258 11.47 -18.06 -14.82
C THR A 258 11.51 -16.79 -13.98
N LEU A 259 10.37 -16.14 -13.78
CA LEU A 259 10.26 -15.02 -12.83
C LEU A 259 10.59 -15.51 -11.41
N THR A 260 9.95 -16.59 -10.97
CA THR A 260 10.15 -17.16 -9.62
C THR A 260 11.62 -17.53 -9.38
N ALA A 261 12.25 -18.21 -10.32
CA ALA A 261 13.66 -18.61 -10.19
C ALA A 261 14.59 -17.39 -10.03
N ARG A 262 14.46 -16.40 -10.93
CA ARG A 262 15.30 -15.19 -10.92
C ARG A 262 15.03 -14.30 -9.71
N TRP A 263 13.77 -14.19 -9.30
CA TRP A 263 13.37 -13.46 -8.09
C TRP A 263 13.96 -14.09 -6.82
N ARG A 264 13.96 -15.42 -6.71
CA ARG A 264 14.58 -16.13 -5.57
C ARG A 264 16.07 -15.83 -5.46
N ASP A 265 16.79 -15.81 -6.57
CA ASP A 265 18.20 -15.42 -6.59
C ASP A 265 18.36 -13.96 -6.12
N TYR A 266 17.52 -13.06 -6.64
CA TYR A 266 17.50 -11.66 -6.20
C TYR A 266 17.21 -11.50 -4.69
N VAL A 267 16.23 -12.23 -4.15
CA VAL A 267 15.93 -12.23 -2.70
C VAL A 267 17.16 -12.65 -1.89
N ARG A 268 17.84 -13.73 -2.31
CA ARG A 268 19.08 -14.16 -1.68
C ARG A 268 20.14 -13.08 -1.70
N ASP A 269 20.40 -12.48 -2.84
CA ASP A 269 21.44 -11.44 -3.01
C ASP A 269 21.15 -10.17 -2.20
N GLN A 270 19.88 -9.80 -2.04
CA GLN A 270 19.47 -8.61 -1.28
C GLN A 270 19.50 -8.83 0.25
N LEU A 271 19.27 -10.07 0.72
CA LEU A 271 18.99 -10.34 2.13
C LEU A 271 20.02 -11.24 2.83
N ALA A 272 20.88 -11.95 2.09
CA ALA A 272 21.94 -12.78 2.65
C ALA A 272 23.03 -11.97 3.39
#